data_1fed6e563ce78d579492b72934df15dd
#
_entry.id   1fed6e563ce78d579492b72934df15dd
#
_cell.length_a   1.000
_cell.length_b   1.000
_cell.length_c   1.000
_cell.angle_alpha   90.00
_cell.angle_beta   90.00
_cell.angle_gamma   90.00
#
_symmetry.space_group_name_H-M   'P 1'
#
loop_
_entity.id
_entity.type
_entity.pdbx_description
1 polymer ?
#
loop_
_entity_poly.entity_id
_entity_poly.type
_entity_poly.pdbx_seq_one_letter_code
_entity_poly.pdbx_strand_id
1 'polypeptide(L)'
;MHLLNQWDRWIFARETFIAMIIKTKKYQLPTTTYIKMGLVSILKEQWWVILIALAICCGYFWIASFWWIFGALVAYGLYVLFWAIQFTGVTQMEQNKPIFQKMAYEIDSRQILMKINAKEGMPVQWNMIKRVVITKDAFVLYLSKAQFIHLPFRIFNSDNDKKFLEAILKRKELI
;
A
#
# COMPACT_ATOMS: atom_id res chain seq x y z
N MET A 1 4.46 -12.79 48.74
CA MET A 1 4.90 -12.87 47.35
C MET A 1 3.71 -13.29 46.54
N HIS A 2 2.89 -12.29 46.05
CA HIS A 2 1.65 -12.55 45.33
C HIS A 2 1.98 -13.03 43.92
N LEU A 3 1.64 -14.27 43.62
CA LEU A 3 1.62 -14.81 42.28
C LEU A 3 0.49 -14.08 41.53
N LEU A 4 0.86 -13.16 40.65
CA LEU A 4 -0.08 -12.55 39.72
C LEU A 4 -0.76 -13.69 38.95
N ASN A 5 -2.09 -13.75 39.06
CA ASN A 5 -2.90 -14.78 38.44
C ASN A 5 -2.71 -14.70 36.91
N GLN A 6 -2.83 -15.82 36.21
CA GLN A 6 -2.66 -15.88 34.76
C GLN A 6 -3.57 -14.86 34.02
N TRP A 7 -4.71 -14.55 34.58
CA TRP A 7 -5.65 -13.54 34.08
C TRP A 7 -5.10 -12.11 34.18
N ASP A 8 -4.42 -11.74 35.26
CA ASP A 8 -3.81 -10.41 35.42
C ASP A 8 -2.69 -10.21 34.41
N ARG A 9 -1.92 -11.25 34.11
CA ARG A 9 -0.88 -11.21 33.07
C ARG A 9 -1.45 -10.97 31.69
N TRP A 10 -2.63 -11.56 31.37
CA TRP A 10 -3.32 -11.34 30.11
C TRP A 10 -3.92 -9.94 30.03
N ILE A 11 -4.46 -9.42 31.12
CA ILE A 11 -5.01 -8.05 31.19
C ILE A 11 -3.87 -7.03 31.02
N PHE A 12 -2.78 -7.16 31.77
CA PHE A 12 -1.60 -6.30 31.64
C PHE A 12 -0.97 -6.38 30.24
N ALA A 13 -0.83 -7.56 29.68
CA ALA A 13 -0.33 -7.72 28.31
C ALA A 13 -1.26 -7.05 27.28
N ARG A 14 -2.56 -7.14 27.48
CA ARG A 14 -3.58 -6.51 26.63
C ARG A 14 -3.56 -4.99 26.74
N GLU A 15 -3.46 -4.45 27.94
CA GLU A 15 -3.39 -2.99 28.16
C GLU A 15 -2.08 -2.39 27.67
N THR A 16 -0.96 -3.08 27.90
CA THR A 16 0.36 -2.65 27.40
C THR A 16 0.39 -2.64 25.86
N PHE A 17 -0.25 -3.62 25.24
CA PHE A 17 -0.36 -3.70 23.79
C PHE A 17 -1.25 -2.57 23.21
N ILE A 18 -2.28 -2.13 23.94
CA ILE A 18 -3.15 -1.02 23.54
C ILE A 18 -2.45 0.34 23.65
N ALA A 19 -1.52 0.47 24.61
CA ALA A 19 -0.78 1.69 24.88
C ALA A 19 0.48 1.88 24.02
N MET A 20 0.90 0.85 23.27
CA MET A 20 2.10 0.94 22.45
C MET A 20 1.85 1.71 21.17
N ILE A 21 2.51 2.86 21.02
CA ILE A 21 2.46 3.71 19.82
C ILE A 21 3.81 3.61 19.11
N ILE A 22 3.79 3.14 17.86
CA ILE A 22 4.98 3.15 17.01
C ILE A 22 5.12 4.55 16.42
N LYS A 23 6.26 5.19 16.64
CA LYS A 23 6.62 6.46 16.00
C LYS A 23 7.68 6.21 14.95
N THR A 24 7.40 6.56 13.70
CA THR A 24 8.35 6.39 12.60
C THR A 24 9.20 7.63 12.38
N LYS A 25 10.32 7.47 11.67
CA LYS A 25 11.09 8.58 11.12
C LYS A 25 10.27 9.27 10.03
N LYS A 26 10.54 10.56 9.80
CA LYS A 26 9.92 11.30 8.70
C LYS A 26 10.32 10.68 7.36
N TYR A 27 9.32 10.41 6.55
CA TYR A 27 9.48 9.81 5.23
C TYR A 27 8.67 10.57 4.18
N GLN A 28 9.20 10.67 2.98
CA GLN A 28 8.51 11.20 1.81
C GLN A 28 8.42 10.10 0.77
N LEU A 29 7.22 9.84 0.29
CA LEU A 29 6.99 8.89 -0.79
C LEU A 29 7.44 9.52 -2.12
N PRO A 30 8.46 8.98 -2.80
CA PRO A 30 8.84 9.47 -4.12
C PRO A 30 7.71 9.22 -5.14
N THR A 31 7.38 10.23 -5.93
CA THR A 31 6.33 10.15 -6.96
C THR A 31 6.57 9.00 -7.93
N THR A 32 7.83 8.77 -8.33
CA THR A 32 8.21 7.66 -9.20
C THR A 32 7.91 6.30 -8.59
N THR A 33 8.18 6.13 -7.29
CA THR A 33 7.86 4.90 -6.56
C THR A 33 6.35 4.70 -6.48
N TYR A 34 5.58 5.77 -6.25
CA TYR A 34 4.12 5.73 -6.23
C TYR A 34 3.56 5.26 -7.57
N ILE A 35 3.97 5.88 -8.68
CA ILE A 35 3.51 5.51 -10.04
C ILE A 35 3.87 4.05 -10.35
N LYS A 36 5.13 3.65 -10.09
CA LYS A 36 5.59 2.27 -10.32
C LYS A 36 4.76 1.25 -9.54
N MET A 37 4.52 1.50 -8.27
CA MET A 37 3.74 0.59 -7.42
C MET A 37 2.27 0.54 -7.84
N GLY A 38 1.68 1.68 -8.20
CA GLY A 38 0.34 1.76 -8.74
C GLY A 38 0.18 0.94 -10.02
N LEU A 39 1.08 1.13 -10.99
CA LEU A 39 1.09 0.37 -12.24
C LEU A 39 1.22 -1.13 -12.00
N VAL A 40 2.19 -1.54 -11.18
CA VAL A 40 2.38 -2.98 -10.87
C VAL A 40 1.14 -3.55 -10.17
N SER A 41 0.49 -2.80 -9.29
CA SER A 41 -0.73 -3.25 -8.63
C SER A 41 -1.88 -3.47 -9.61
N ILE A 42 -2.10 -2.53 -10.53
CA ILE A 42 -3.15 -2.63 -11.57
C ILE A 42 -2.87 -3.78 -12.51
N LEU A 43 -1.63 -3.91 -13.00
CA LEU A 43 -1.27 -5.01 -13.91
C LEU A 43 -1.45 -6.38 -13.25
N LYS A 44 -1.19 -6.51 -11.95
CA LYS A 44 -1.44 -7.75 -11.21
C LYS A 44 -2.94 -7.99 -10.98
N GLU A 45 -3.70 -6.95 -10.68
CA GLU A 45 -5.15 -7.07 -10.44
C GLU A 45 -5.90 -7.36 -11.73
N GLN A 46 -5.47 -6.76 -12.85
CA GLN A 46 -6.10 -6.88 -14.16
C GLN A 46 -5.27 -7.74 -15.13
N TRP A 47 -4.68 -8.82 -14.62
CA TRP A 47 -3.88 -9.74 -15.43
C TRP A 47 -4.64 -10.35 -16.63
N TRP A 48 -5.97 -10.41 -16.54
CA TRP A 48 -6.86 -10.88 -17.61
C TRP A 48 -6.79 -10.02 -18.88
N VAL A 49 -6.34 -8.74 -18.80
CA VAL A 49 -6.14 -7.87 -19.97
C VAL A 49 -5.07 -8.45 -20.90
N ILE A 50 -4.05 -9.14 -20.32
CA ILE A 50 -3.04 -9.85 -21.11
C ILE A 50 -3.70 -10.96 -21.92
N LEU A 51 -4.68 -11.67 -21.35
CA LEU A 51 -5.40 -12.73 -22.05
C LEU A 51 -6.20 -12.17 -23.24
N ILE A 52 -6.78 -10.98 -23.10
CA ILE A 52 -7.45 -10.30 -24.23
C ILE A 52 -6.44 -9.96 -25.31
N ALA A 53 -5.30 -9.39 -24.96
CA ALA A 53 -4.26 -9.09 -25.94
C ALA A 53 -3.78 -10.35 -26.68
N LEU A 54 -3.61 -11.46 -25.96
CA LEU A 54 -3.27 -12.75 -26.57
C LEU A 54 -4.39 -13.28 -27.48
N ALA A 55 -5.66 -13.14 -27.07
CA ALA A 55 -6.80 -13.53 -27.91
C ALA A 55 -6.84 -12.75 -29.22
N ILE A 56 -6.53 -11.44 -29.19
CA ILE A 56 -6.40 -10.62 -30.40
C ILE A 56 -5.26 -11.13 -31.28
N CYS A 57 -4.11 -11.49 -30.69
CA CYS A 57 -2.99 -12.09 -31.43
C CYS A 57 -3.35 -13.41 -32.11
N CYS A 58 -4.30 -14.20 -31.54
CA CYS A 58 -4.77 -15.42 -32.16
C CYS A 58 -5.51 -15.18 -33.48
N GLY A 59 -6.00 -13.96 -33.75
CA GLY A 59 -6.54 -13.58 -35.05
C GLY A 59 -5.56 -13.79 -36.22
N TYR A 60 -4.24 -13.78 -35.94
CA TYR A 60 -3.21 -14.12 -36.92
C TYR A 60 -3.38 -15.52 -37.53
N PHE A 61 -3.90 -16.48 -36.78
CA PHE A 61 -4.15 -17.85 -37.28
C PHE A 61 -5.34 -17.93 -38.23
N TRP A 62 -6.26 -16.98 -38.16
CA TRP A 62 -7.43 -16.91 -39.03
C TRP A 62 -7.14 -16.14 -40.32
N ILE A 63 -6.44 -15.03 -40.17
CA ILE A 63 -5.98 -14.19 -41.28
C ILE A 63 -4.51 -13.95 -41.04
N ALA A 64 -3.62 -14.54 -41.88
CA ALA A 64 -2.17 -14.44 -41.73
C ALA A 64 -1.67 -13.01 -42.01
N SER A 65 -1.97 -12.11 -41.06
CA SER A 65 -1.62 -10.69 -41.14
C SER A 65 -0.96 -10.25 -39.82
N PHE A 66 0.25 -9.69 -39.93
CA PHE A 66 0.98 -9.13 -38.79
C PHE A 66 0.27 -7.94 -38.11
N TRP A 67 -0.74 -7.36 -38.76
CA TRP A 67 -1.53 -6.26 -38.17
C TRP A 67 -2.25 -6.66 -36.89
N TRP A 68 -2.61 -7.93 -36.70
CA TRP A 68 -3.21 -8.42 -35.47
C TRP A 68 -2.26 -8.32 -34.28
N ILE A 69 -1.00 -8.70 -34.49
CA ILE A 69 0.03 -8.64 -33.43
C ILE A 69 0.37 -7.17 -33.13
N PHE A 70 0.54 -6.35 -34.19
CA PHE A 70 0.85 -4.93 -34.03
C PHE A 70 -0.29 -4.20 -33.33
N GLY A 71 -1.54 -4.45 -33.72
CA GLY A 71 -2.72 -3.87 -33.09
C GLY A 71 -2.86 -4.24 -31.61
N ALA A 72 -2.59 -5.51 -31.25
CA ALA A 72 -2.59 -5.96 -29.86
C ALA A 72 -1.53 -5.26 -29.01
N LEU A 73 -0.30 -5.11 -29.55
CA LEU A 73 0.80 -4.41 -28.87
C LEU A 73 0.47 -2.93 -28.67
N VAL A 74 -0.08 -2.25 -29.68
CA VAL A 74 -0.48 -0.85 -29.58
C VAL A 74 -1.60 -0.70 -28.56
N ALA A 75 -2.62 -1.53 -28.60
CA ALA A 75 -3.74 -1.49 -27.65
C ALA A 75 -3.27 -1.71 -26.19
N TYR A 76 -2.40 -2.69 -25.98
CA TYR A 76 -1.81 -2.93 -24.66
C TYR A 76 -0.92 -1.78 -24.20
N GLY A 77 -0.11 -1.20 -25.10
CA GLY A 77 0.71 -0.02 -24.80
C GLY A 77 -0.14 1.19 -24.40
N LEU A 78 -1.22 1.46 -25.12
CA LEU A 78 -2.18 2.53 -24.79
C LEU A 78 -2.87 2.28 -23.44
N TYR A 79 -3.20 1.04 -23.13
CA TYR A 79 -3.75 0.67 -21.82
C TYR A 79 -2.78 0.98 -20.67
N VAL A 80 -1.50 0.61 -20.81
CA VAL A 80 -0.48 0.91 -19.79
C VAL A 80 -0.25 2.42 -19.67
N LEU A 81 -0.19 3.12 -20.81
CA LEU A 81 -0.03 4.58 -20.88
C LEU A 81 -1.19 5.29 -20.20
N PHE A 82 -2.43 4.86 -20.44
CA PHE A 82 -3.61 5.39 -19.77
C PHE A 82 -3.47 5.34 -18.25
N TRP A 83 -3.09 4.20 -17.69
CA TRP A 83 -2.88 4.07 -16.25
C TRP A 83 -1.70 4.90 -15.74
N ALA A 84 -0.63 5.01 -16.51
CA ALA A 84 0.51 5.86 -16.16
C ALA A 84 0.09 7.34 -16.05
N ILE A 85 -0.71 7.83 -17.01
CA ILE A 85 -1.26 9.20 -16.98
C ILE A 85 -2.17 9.38 -15.76
N GLN A 86 -3.05 8.41 -15.48
CA GLN A 86 -3.96 8.48 -14.33
C GLN A 86 -3.19 8.58 -13.00
N PHE A 87 -2.18 7.74 -12.79
CA PHE A 87 -1.36 7.82 -11.57
C PHE A 87 -0.55 9.11 -11.50
N THR A 88 -0.04 9.61 -12.62
CA THR A 88 0.66 10.90 -12.67
C THR A 88 -0.28 12.04 -12.32
N GLY A 89 -1.51 12.03 -12.87
CA GLY A 89 -2.54 13.02 -12.55
C GLY A 89 -2.87 13.10 -11.06
N VAL A 90 -2.98 11.93 -10.40
CA VAL A 90 -3.22 11.87 -8.94
C VAL A 90 -2.13 12.59 -8.15
N THR A 91 -0.87 12.51 -8.59
CA THR A 91 0.25 13.16 -7.88
C THR A 91 0.27 14.69 -8.02
N GLN A 92 -0.39 15.23 -9.05
CA GLN A 92 -0.46 16.66 -9.33
C GLN A 92 -1.65 17.34 -8.67
N MET A 93 -2.68 16.57 -8.28
CA MET A 93 -3.86 17.14 -7.62
C MET A 93 -3.50 17.76 -6.27
N GLU A 94 -3.96 18.99 -6.01
CA GLU A 94 -3.67 19.73 -4.77
C GLU A 94 -4.11 18.99 -3.51
N GLN A 95 -5.26 18.34 -3.57
CA GLN A 95 -5.78 17.52 -2.47
C GLN A 95 -4.88 16.34 -2.07
N ASN A 96 -4.01 15.89 -2.98
CA ASN A 96 -3.11 14.75 -2.76
C ASN A 96 -1.67 15.21 -2.42
N LYS A 97 -1.34 16.49 -2.59
CA LYS A 97 -0.02 17.04 -2.23
C LYS A 97 0.45 16.65 -0.82
N PRO A 98 -0.42 16.67 0.22
CA PRO A 98 -0.01 16.27 1.56
C PRO A 98 0.57 14.86 1.64
N ILE A 99 0.08 13.92 0.83
CA ILE A 99 0.55 12.51 0.82
C ILE A 99 2.00 12.39 0.34
N PHE A 100 2.44 13.34 -0.50
CA PHE A 100 3.80 13.36 -1.07
C PHE A 100 4.76 14.28 -0.29
N GLN A 101 4.32 14.86 0.83
CA GLN A 101 5.19 15.62 1.74
C GLN A 101 5.93 14.69 2.71
N LYS A 102 6.97 15.22 3.34
CA LYS A 102 7.65 14.51 4.44
C LYS A 102 6.71 14.41 5.63
N MET A 103 6.31 13.21 5.98
CA MET A 103 5.44 12.96 7.12
C MET A 103 6.00 11.84 8.01
N ALA A 104 5.64 11.87 9.28
CA ALA A 104 5.89 10.81 10.23
C ALA A 104 4.58 10.05 10.46
N TYR A 105 4.70 8.76 10.73
CA TYR A 105 3.55 7.93 11.06
C TYR A 105 3.58 7.59 12.54
N GLU A 106 2.45 7.77 13.21
CA GLU A 106 2.19 7.22 14.53
C GLU A 106 1.15 6.12 14.37
N ILE A 107 1.57 4.90 14.68
CA ILE A 107 0.75 3.70 14.44
C ILE A 107 0.38 3.12 15.80
N ASP A 108 -0.89 3.00 16.05
CA ASP A 108 -1.44 2.35 17.23
C ASP A 108 -2.45 1.25 16.85
N SER A 109 -3.00 0.57 17.83
CA SER A 109 -4.00 -0.49 17.63
C SER A 109 -5.35 0.01 17.09
N ARG A 110 -5.61 1.33 17.13
CA ARG A 110 -6.89 1.96 16.73
C ARG A 110 -6.81 2.57 15.34
N GLN A 111 -5.70 3.27 15.03
CA GLN A 111 -5.54 4.05 13.81
C GLN A 111 -4.07 4.25 13.44
N ILE A 112 -3.85 4.72 12.22
CA ILE A 112 -2.57 5.22 11.74
C ILE A 112 -2.72 6.74 11.61
N LEU A 113 -1.95 7.51 12.37
CA LEU A 113 -1.94 8.95 12.28
C LEU A 113 -0.77 9.40 11.39
N MET A 114 -1.08 10.01 10.26
CA MET A 114 -0.10 10.60 9.35
C MET A 114 0.14 12.04 9.75
N LYS A 115 1.32 12.36 10.29
CA LYS A 115 1.68 13.70 10.77
C LYS A 115 2.59 14.42 9.78
N ILE A 116 2.12 15.52 9.25
CA ILE A 116 2.93 16.45 8.46
C ILE A 116 3.69 17.36 9.43
N ASN A 117 2.98 17.93 10.41
CA ASN A 117 3.47 18.83 11.46
C ASN A 117 3.01 18.33 12.84
N ALA A 118 3.54 18.98 13.90
CA ALA A 118 3.15 18.63 15.28
C ALA A 118 1.65 18.84 15.56
N LYS A 119 1.00 19.78 14.84
CA LYS A 119 -0.40 20.17 15.04
C LYS A 119 -1.36 19.55 14.03
N GLU A 120 -0.87 19.13 12.86
CA GLU A 120 -1.70 18.61 11.76
C GLU A 120 -1.41 17.13 11.54
N GLY A 121 -2.42 16.32 11.68
CA GLY A 121 -2.36 14.88 11.44
C GLY A 121 -3.64 14.37 10.77
N MET A 122 -3.49 13.50 9.81
CA MET A 122 -4.59 12.82 9.13
C MET A 122 -4.73 11.42 9.72
N PRO A 123 -5.83 11.12 10.44
CA PRO A 123 -6.06 9.78 10.97
C PRO A 123 -6.59 8.86 9.87
N VAL A 124 -6.01 7.68 9.77
CA VAL A 124 -6.47 6.59 8.91
C VAL A 124 -6.85 5.42 9.80
N GLN A 125 -8.11 5.05 9.77
CA GLN A 125 -8.62 3.92 10.54
C GLN A 125 -8.29 2.60 9.85
N TRP A 126 -8.08 1.54 10.62
CA TRP A 126 -7.77 0.21 10.10
C TRP A 126 -8.86 -0.37 9.19
N ASN A 127 -10.12 -0.03 9.41
CA ASN A 127 -11.25 -0.45 8.57
C ASN A 127 -11.24 0.16 7.16
N MET A 128 -10.47 1.25 6.94
CA MET A 128 -10.28 1.84 5.61
C MET A 128 -9.28 1.07 4.76
N ILE A 129 -8.48 0.19 5.37
CA ILE A 129 -7.45 -0.59 4.70
C ILE A 129 -8.09 -1.84 4.11
N LYS A 130 -8.07 -1.97 2.79
CA LYS A 130 -8.69 -3.09 2.06
C LYS A 130 -7.74 -4.27 1.88
N ARG A 131 -6.46 -4.00 1.76
CA ARG A 131 -5.44 -5.02 1.50
C ARG A 131 -4.09 -4.54 1.99
N VAL A 132 -3.30 -5.47 2.50
CA VAL A 132 -1.91 -5.24 2.87
C VAL A 132 -1.02 -6.15 2.02
N VAL A 133 0.09 -5.60 1.54
CA VAL A 133 1.14 -6.36 0.85
C VAL A 133 2.45 -6.11 1.55
N ILE A 134 3.07 -7.17 2.03
CA ILE A 134 4.41 -7.12 2.60
C ILE A 134 5.38 -7.37 1.46
N THR A 135 6.22 -6.40 1.18
CA THR A 135 7.32 -6.52 0.22
C THR A 135 8.63 -6.81 0.96
N LYS A 136 9.73 -7.03 0.23
CA LYS A 136 11.04 -7.26 0.84
C LYS A 136 11.51 -6.08 1.71
N ASP A 137 11.07 -4.86 1.40
CA ASP A 137 11.62 -3.63 1.99
C ASP A 137 10.56 -2.76 2.68
N ALA A 138 9.26 -3.10 2.57
CA ALA A 138 8.18 -2.23 3.04
C ALA A 138 6.87 -2.96 3.30
N PHE A 139 6.03 -2.36 4.16
CA PHE A 139 4.61 -2.63 4.24
C PHE A 139 3.87 -1.66 3.30
N VAL A 140 2.96 -2.18 2.48
CA VAL A 140 2.10 -1.39 1.60
C VAL A 140 0.65 -1.63 1.97
N LEU A 141 -0.01 -0.60 2.48
CA LEU A 141 -1.38 -0.65 2.97
C LEU A 141 -2.28 0.03 1.92
N TYR A 142 -3.11 -0.74 1.23
CA TYR A 142 -4.01 -0.22 0.20
C TYR A 142 -5.35 0.20 0.78
N LEU A 143 -5.71 1.47 0.57
CA LEU A 143 -7.04 2.03 0.90
C LEU A 143 -7.96 1.93 -0.32
N SER A 144 -7.42 2.19 -1.51
CA SER A 144 -8.11 2.07 -2.80
C SER A 144 -7.13 1.67 -3.90
N LYS A 145 -7.59 1.57 -5.15
CA LYS A 145 -6.72 1.27 -6.31
C LYS A 145 -5.59 2.30 -6.49
N ALA A 146 -5.88 3.58 -6.20
CA ALA A 146 -4.95 4.68 -6.37
C ALA A 146 -4.39 5.23 -5.04
N GLN A 147 -4.89 4.81 -3.90
CA GLN A 147 -4.47 5.32 -2.60
C GLN A 147 -3.86 4.20 -1.76
N PHE A 148 -2.62 4.36 -1.38
CA PHE A 148 -1.92 3.44 -0.49
C PHE A 148 -0.90 4.16 0.38
N ILE A 149 -0.64 3.59 1.55
CA ILE A 149 0.40 4.04 2.48
C ILE A 149 1.59 3.12 2.30
N HIS A 150 2.75 3.68 2.02
CA HIS A 150 4.00 2.96 1.86
C HIS A 150 4.89 3.20 3.08
N LEU A 151 5.17 2.14 3.84
CA LEU A 151 5.97 2.17 5.06
C LEU A 151 7.25 1.34 4.86
N PRO A 152 8.34 1.94 4.33
CA PRO A 152 9.60 1.21 4.17
C PRO A 152 10.17 0.83 5.53
N PHE A 153 10.80 -0.34 5.62
CA PHE A 153 11.34 -0.85 6.89
C PHE A 153 12.35 0.11 7.55
N ARG A 154 13.05 0.89 6.75
CA ARG A 154 14.04 1.88 7.21
C ARG A 154 13.48 3.04 8.05
N ILE A 155 12.15 3.27 8.02
CA ILE A 155 11.53 4.34 8.80
C ILE A 155 11.22 3.94 10.24
N PHE A 156 11.18 2.64 10.52
CA PHE A 156 10.97 2.12 11.87
C PHE A 156 12.24 2.31 12.69
N ASN A 157 12.06 2.58 13.98
CA ASN A 157 13.19 2.80 14.88
C ASN A 157 13.79 1.48 15.36
N SER A 158 13.00 0.41 15.42
CA SER A 158 13.42 -0.91 15.87
C SER A 158 12.75 -2.05 15.09
N ASP A 159 13.34 -3.24 15.16
CA ASP A 159 12.71 -4.44 14.62
C ASP A 159 11.47 -4.86 15.42
N ASN A 160 11.40 -4.47 16.68
CA ASN A 160 10.20 -4.69 17.51
C ASN A 160 9.00 -3.89 16.98
N ASP A 161 9.22 -2.67 16.47
CA ASP A 161 8.15 -1.86 15.86
C ASP A 161 7.56 -2.56 14.64
N LYS A 162 8.40 -3.20 13.79
CA LYS A 162 7.93 -3.97 12.64
C LYS A 162 7.11 -5.18 13.07
N LYS A 163 7.61 -5.96 14.04
CA LYS A 163 6.90 -7.13 14.59
C LYS A 163 5.57 -6.72 15.22
N PHE A 164 5.54 -5.58 15.89
CA PHE A 164 4.32 -5.06 16.51
C PHE A 164 3.30 -4.65 15.43
N LEU A 165 3.74 -3.98 14.35
CA LEU A 165 2.87 -3.68 13.22
C LEU A 165 2.32 -4.97 12.59
N GLU A 166 3.16 -5.98 12.37
CA GLU A 166 2.70 -7.28 11.86
C GLU A 166 1.68 -7.95 12.79
N ALA A 167 1.88 -7.86 14.10
CA ALA A 167 0.92 -8.38 15.08
C ALA A 167 -0.44 -7.65 15.01
N ILE A 168 -0.42 -6.32 14.81
CA ILE A 168 -1.66 -5.55 14.57
C ILE A 168 -2.35 -6.01 13.28
N LEU A 169 -1.59 -6.15 12.18
CA LEU A 169 -2.13 -6.56 10.88
C LEU A 169 -2.76 -7.96 10.94
N LYS A 170 -2.10 -8.92 11.60
CA LYS A 170 -2.65 -10.27 11.86
C LYS A 170 -3.93 -10.21 12.69
N ARG A 171 -3.93 -9.42 13.77
CA ARG A 171 -5.10 -9.27 14.64
C ARG A 171 -6.30 -8.64 13.93
N LYS A 172 -6.05 -7.81 12.91
CA LYS A 172 -7.07 -7.17 12.08
C LYS A 172 -7.44 -8.00 10.85
N GLU A 173 -6.89 -9.22 10.73
CA GLU A 173 -7.13 -10.14 9.59
C GLU A 173 -6.79 -9.52 8.23
N LEU A 174 -5.78 -8.65 8.20
CA LEU A 174 -5.33 -7.96 6.98
C LEU A 174 -4.19 -8.71 6.26
N ILE A 175 -3.57 -9.68 6.94
CA ILE A 175 -2.51 -10.58 6.44
C ILE A 175 -2.67 -11.96 7.04
#